data_8f6a295daec00703b441c9503ecf940c
#
_entry.id   8f6a295daec00703b441c9503ecf940c
#
_cell.length_a   1.000
_cell.length_b   1.000
_cell.length_c   1.000
_cell.angle_alpha   90.00
_cell.angle_beta   90.00
_cell.angle_gamma   90.00
#
_symmetry.space_group_name_H-M   'P 1'
#
loop_
_entity.id
_entity.type
_entity.pdbx_description
1 polymer ?
#
loop_
_entity_poly.entity_id
_entity_poly.type
_entity_poly.pdbx_seq_one_letter_code
_entity_poly.pdbx_strand_id
1 'polypeptide(L)'
;DGGSSGRLRNELGILPPGDIRNCLVALADSEDVMQQLMDYRFESDGQLDGHSFGNILIAALAGIGGDFYRGVEVAGELLAIRGRVIPSTLNNVTLVGSTVFGETLIGETLVGNSSDRLRSLTLIPANPAAHPEAVRAIEKIEDARDLRRWLAA
;
A
#
# COMPACT_ATOMS: atom_id res chain seq x y z
N ASP A 1 3.84 6.24 -4.11
CA ASP A 1 2.88 5.29 -4.70
C ASP A 1 2.78 5.51 -6.20
N GLY A 2 3.34 4.60 -6.97
CA GLY A 2 3.23 4.58 -8.42
C GLY A 2 2.21 3.52 -8.89
N GLY A 3 2.00 3.44 -10.20
CA GLY A 3 1.20 2.39 -10.82
C GLY A 3 -0.30 2.43 -10.44
N SER A 4 -0.93 1.25 -10.38
CA SER A 4 -2.37 1.09 -10.15
C SER A 4 -2.84 1.68 -8.82
N SER A 5 -2.13 1.41 -7.72
CA SER A 5 -2.50 1.88 -6.38
C SER A 5 -2.50 3.40 -6.26
N GLY A 6 -1.45 4.06 -6.78
CA GLY A 6 -1.33 5.51 -6.75
C GLY A 6 -2.40 6.21 -7.59
N ARG A 7 -2.74 5.64 -8.76
CA ARG A 7 -3.83 6.18 -9.59
C ARG A 7 -5.17 6.08 -8.89
N LEU A 8 -5.53 4.91 -8.34
CA LEU A 8 -6.78 4.72 -7.60
C LEU A 8 -6.86 5.62 -6.36
N ARG A 9 -5.76 5.82 -5.65
CA ARG A 9 -5.69 6.78 -4.54
C ARG A 9 -6.05 8.19 -5.00
N ASN A 10 -5.49 8.64 -6.11
CA ASN A 10 -5.69 10.00 -6.60
C ASN A 10 -7.09 10.20 -7.20
N GLU A 11 -7.62 9.20 -7.90
CA GLU A 11 -8.90 9.30 -8.61
C GLU A 11 -10.11 9.08 -7.67
N LEU A 12 -9.99 8.14 -6.72
CA LEU A 12 -11.10 7.73 -5.85
C LEU A 12 -10.96 8.24 -4.42
N GLY A 13 -9.82 8.87 -4.06
CA GLY A 13 -9.58 9.35 -2.69
C GLY A 13 -9.44 8.24 -1.64
N ILE A 14 -9.17 7.01 -2.06
CA ILE A 14 -9.00 5.84 -1.18
C ILE A 14 -7.55 5.68 -0.75
N LEU A 15 -7.32 4.85 0.26
CA LEU A 15 -5.97 4.40 0.59
C LEU A 15 -5.42 3.47 -0.50
N PRO A 16 -4.09 3.45 -0.74
CA PRO A 16 -3.48 2.62 -1.77
C PRO A 16 -3.66 1.13 -1.44
N PRO A 17 -4.34 0.34 -2.30
CA PRO A 17 -4.70 -1.03 -1.98
C PRO A 17 -3.61 -2.08 -2.29
N GLY A 18 -2.47 -1.69 -2.89
CA GLY A 18 -1.51 -2.64 -3.47
C GLY A 18 -0.92 -3.61 -2.45
N ASP A 19 -0.39 -3.12 -1.33
CA ASP A 19 0.22 -3.95 -0.31
C ASP A 19 -0.83 -4.80 0.42
N ILE A 20 -1.99 -4.21 0.68
CA ILE A 20 -3.13 -4.93 1.25
C ILE A 20 -3.54 -6.09 0.33
N ARG A 21 -3.61 -5.85 -0.98
CA ARG A 21 -3.88 -6.91 -1.96
C ARG A 21 -2.84 -8.04 -1.88
N ASN A 22 -1.55 -7.70 -1.83
CA ASN A 22 -0.48 -8.69 -1.73
C ASN A 22 -0.62 -9.53 -0.44
N CYS A 23 -0.93 -8.89 0.69
CA CYS A 23 -1.17 -9.59 1.95
C CYS A 23 -2.39 -10.51 1.88
N LEU A 24 -3.49 -10.03 1.29
CA LEU A 24 -4.71 -10.83 1.12
C LEU A 24 -4.44 -12.08 0.26
N VAL A 25 -3.76 -11.91 -0.88
CA VAL A 25 -3.40 -13.01 -1.77
C VAL A 25 -2.48 -14.01 -1.07
N ALA A 26 -1.49 -13.54 -0.33
CA ALA A 26 -0.56 -14.42 0.39
C ALA A 26 -1.21 -15.24 1.52
N LEU A 27 -2.33 -14.76 2.08
CA LEU A 27 -3.08 -15.43 3.14
C LEU A 27 -4.30 -16.21 2.63
N ALA A 28 -4.63 -16.07 1.34
CA ALA A 28 -5.78 -16.70 0.75
C ALA A 28 -5.63 -18.22 0.71
N ASP A 29 -6.69 -18.93 1.07
CA ASP A 29 -6.87 -20.37 0.84
C ASP A 29 -7.72 -20.59 -0.44
N SER A 30 -7.56 -19.68 -1.40
CA SER A 30 -8.37 -19.63 -2.60
C SER A 30 -7.80 -20.52 -3.70
N GLU A 31 -8.68 -20.96 -4.59
CA GLU A 31 -8.30 -21.68 -5.80
C GLU A 31 -7.38 -20.82 -6.69
N ASP A 32 -6.52 -21.48 -7.49
CA ASP A 32 -5.54 -20.84 -8.37
C ASP A 32 -6.15 -19.74 -9.27
N VAL A 33 -7.40 -19.90 -9.69
CA VAL A 33 -8.10 -18.92 -10.53
C VAL A 33 -8.35 -17.60 -9.81
N MET A 34 -8.71 -17.64 -8.52
CA MET A 34 -8.93 -16.42 -7.73
C MET A 34 -7.62 -15.66 -7.49
N GLN A 35 -6.52 -16.39 -7.26
CA GLN A 35 -5.19 -15.77 -7.16
C GLN A 35 -4.79 -15.10 -8.47
N GLN A 36 -4.93 -15.81 -9.60
CA GLN A 36 -4.66 -15.25 -10.92
C GLN A 36 -5.52 -14.00 -11.20
N LEU A 37 -6.79 -14.03 -10.81
CA LEU A 37 -7.69 -12.89 -10.96
C LEU A 37 -7.23 -11.68 -10.12
N MET A 38 -6.85 -11.88 -8.87
CA MET A 38 -6.36 -10.82 -8.00
C MET A 38 -5.08 -10.17 -8.52
N ASP A 39 -4.22 -10.95 -9.18
CA ASP A 39 -2.96 -10.49 -9.76
C ASP A 39 -3.09 -10.00 -11.20
N TYR A 40 -4.23 -10.28 -11.83
CA TYR A 40 -4.48 -9.88 -13.22
C TYR A 40 -4.31 -8.38 -13.41
N ARG A 41 -3.55 -8.00 -14.44
CA ARG A 41 -3.39 -6.60 -14.85
C ARG A 41 -4.02 -6.41 -16.22
N PHE A 42 -4.79 -5.34 -16.32
CA PHE A 42 -5.38 -4.94 -17.58
C PHE A 42 -4.29 -4.44 -18.54
N GLU A 43 -4.30 -4.97 -19.75
CA GLU A 43 -3.48 -4.49 -20.86
C GLU A 43 -4.43 -3.83 -21.84
N SER A 44 -4.34 -2.53 -22.01
CA SER A 44 -5.23 -1.74 -22.86
C SER A 44 -4.58 -0.40 -23.21
N ASP A 45 -5.07 0.25 -24.26
CA ASP A 45 -4.69 1.63 -24.61
C ASP A 45 -5.47 2.69 -23.82
N GLY A 46 -6.27 2.29 -22.82
CA GLY A 46 -7.18 3.14 -22.06
C GLY A 46 -6.76 3.37 -20.61
N GLN A 47 -7.67 3.96 -19.84
CA GLN A 47 -7.46 4.31 -18.43
C GLN A 47 -7.23 3.09 -17.52
N LEU A 48 -7.73 1.91 -17.91
CA LEU A 48 -7.52 0.68 -17.15
C LEU A 48 -6.13 0.09 -17.32
N ASP A 49 -5.34 0.57 -18.29
CA ASP A 49 -4.01 0.02 -18.56
C ASP A 49 -3.13 -0.05 -17.31
N GLY A 50 -2.55 -1.23 -17.06
CA GLY A 50 -1.71 -1.51 -15.91
C GLY A 50 -2.44 -1.53 -14.56
N HIS A 51 -3.76 -1.30 -14.50
CA HIS A 51 -4.51 -1.52 -13.27
C HIS A 51 -4.59 -3.01 -12.92
N SER A 52 -4.38 -3.34 -11.64
CA SER A 52 -4.65 -4.68 -11.13
C SER A 52 -6.13 -4.83 -10.84
N PHE A 53 -6.73 -5.95 -11.25
CA PHE A 53 -8.11 -6.29 -10.89
C PHE A 53 -8.31 -6.29 -9.38
N GLY A 54 -7.39 -6.91 -8.63
CA GLY A 54 -7.50 -6.96 -7.16
C GLY A 54 -7.49 -5.59 -6.50
N ASN A 55 -6.73 -4.63 -7.04
CA ASN A 55 -6.77 -3.25 -6.53
C ASN A 55 -8.12 -2.59 -6.81
N ILE A 56 -8.70 -2.81 -7.99
CA ILE A 56 -10.03 -2.31 -8.35
C ILE A 56 -11.10 -2.97 -7.47
N LEU A 57 -11.00 -4.26 -7.24
CA LEU A 57 -11.92 -5.00 -6.37
C LEU A 57 -11.93 -4.43 -4.95
N ILE A 58 -10.75 -4.24 -4.35
CA ILE A 58 -10.64 -3.66 -2.99
C ILE A 58 -11.23 -2.24 -2.96
N ALA A 59 -10.96 -1.43 -3.99
CA ALA A 59 -11.53 -0.10 -4.11
C ALA A 59 -13.07 -0.12 -4.17
N ALA A 60 -13.64 -1.03 -4.95
CA ALA A 60 -15.09 -1.21 -5.06
C ALA A 60 -15.70 -1.68 -3.73
N LEU A 61 -15.07 -2.64 -3.06
CA LEU A 61 -15.52 -3.14 -1.75
C LEU A 61 -15.44 -2.05 -0.66
N ALA A 62 -14.41 -1.21 -0.69
CA ALA A 62 -14.32 -0.04 0.19
C ALA A 62 -15.47 0.96 -0.05
N GLY A 63 -15.82 1.20 -1.31
CA GLY A 63 -16.97 2.03 -1.67
C GLY A 63 -18.31 1.46 -1.19
N ILE A 64 -18.50 0.15 -1.32
CA ILE A 64 -19.71 -0.55 -0.83
C ILE A 64 -19.76 -0.58 0.71
N GLY A 65 -18.62 -0.83 1.35
CA GLY A 65 -18.51 -0.94 2.81
C GLY A 65 -18.56 0.39 3.56
N GLY A 66 -18.39 1.51 2.84
CA GLY A 66 -18.39 2.86 3.38
C GLY A 66 -17.04 3.33 3.89
N ASP A 67 -16.08 2.43 4.10
CA ASP A 67 -14.69 2.74 4.45
C ASP A 67 -13.71 1.68 3.95
N PHE A 68 -12.43 2.05 3.93
CA PHE A 68 -11.37 1.20 3.42
C PHE A 68 -11.15 -0.07 4.25
N TYR A 69 -11.22 0.05 5.58
CA TYR A 69 -11.01 -1.11 6.46
C TYR A 69 -12.10 -2.18 6.25
N ARG A 70 -13.35 -1.74 6.16
CA ARG A 70 -14.46 -2.65 5.87
C ARG A 70 -14.32 -3.32 4.50
N GLY A 71 -13.84 -2.57 3.50
CA GLY A 71 -13.52 -3.14 2.19
C GLY A 71 -12.46 -4.24 2.26
N VAL A 72 -11.43 -4.06 3.07
CA VAL A 72 -10.37 -5.06 3.31
C VAL A 72 -10.92 -6.30 4.02
N GLU A 73 -11.77 -6.12 5.03
CA GLU A 73 -12.42 -7.25 5.72
C GLU A 73 -13.26 -8.10 4.75
N VAL A 74 -14.12 -7.46 3.96
CA VAL A 74 -14.96 -8.15 2.97
C VAL A 74 -14.11 -8.85 1.89
N ALA A 75 -13.02 -8.21 1.45
CA ALA A 75 -12.07 -8.86 0.54
C ALA A 75 -11.45 -10.12 1.17
N GLY A 76 -11.11 -10.06 2.45
CA GLY A 76 -10.60 -11.21 3.20
C GLY A 76 -11.61 -12.35 3.31
N GLU A 77 -12.87 -12.03 3.58
CA GLU A 77 -13.96 -13.02 3.58
C GLU A 77 -14.14 -13.67 2.20
N LEU A 78 -14.15 -12.85 1.14
CA LEU A 78 -14.30 -13.32 -0.25
C LEU A 78 -13.16 -14.26 -0.68
N LEU A 79 -11.94 -14.00 -0.22
CA LEU A 79 -10.75 -14.79 -0.52
C LEU A 79 -10.54 -15.94 0.46
N ALA A 80 -11.42 -16.10 1.46
CA ALA A 80 -11.30 -17.12 2.52
C ALA A 80 -9.91 -17.11 3.18
N ILE A 81 -9.35 -15.92 3.49
CA ILE A 81 -8.01 -15.81 4.05
C ILE A 81 -7.89 -16.48 5.41
N ARG A 82 -6.70 -17.02 5.70
CA ARG A 82 -6.36 -17.54 7.03
C ARG A 82 -5.86 -16.38 7.91
N GLY A 83 -6.70 -15.90 8.81
CA GLY A 83 -6.38 -14.78 9.68
C GLY A 83 -7.06 -13.48 9.24
N ARG A 84 -6.41 -12.34 9.50
CA ARG A 84 -6.93 -11.00 9.14
C ARG A 84 -5.80 -10.11 8.65
N VAL A 85 -6.09 -9.30 7.65
CA VAL A 85 -5.22 -8.21 7.20
C VAL A 85 -5.71 -6.92 7.86
N ILE A 86 -4.83 -6.26 8.59
CA ILE A 86 -5.13 -5.02 9.29
C ILE A 86 -4.21 -3.94 8.72
N PRO A 87 -4.75 -2.89 8.08
CA PRO A 87 -3.95 -1.75 7.66
C PRO A 87 -3.22 -1.12 8.85
N SER A 88 -1.94 -0.82 8.71
CA SER A 88 -1.14 -0.20 9.78
C SER A 88 -1.62 1.22 10.12
N THR A 89 -2.26 1.88 9.18
CA THR A 89 -2.92 3.18 9.35
C THR A 89 -4.07 3.32 8.36
N LEU A 90 -5.12 4.03 8.77
CA LEU A 90 -6.21 4.48 7.90
C LEU A 90 -6.04 5.93 7.45
N ASN A 91 -4.96 6.57 7.87
CA ASN A 91 -4.64 7.92 7.44
C ASN A 91 -3.89 7.90 6.10
N ASN A 92 -4.18 8.88 5.27
CA ASN A 92 -3.42 9.09 4.05
C ASN A 92 -2.05 9.69 4.42
N VAL A 93 -1.00 8.87 4.34
CA VAL A 93 0.36 9.24 4.73
C VAL A 93 1.32 9.11 3.56
N THR A 94 2.42 9.86 3.62
CA THR A 94 3.54 9.76 2.68
C THR A 94 4.79 9.35 3.45
N LEU A 95 5.50 8.35 2.94
CA LEU A 95 6.79 7.93 3.49
C LEU A 95 7.87 8.91 3.04
N VAL A 96 8.66 9.41 3.99
CA VAL A 96 9.80 10.28 3.71
C VAL A 96 11.04 9.68 4.36
N GLY A 97 12.05 9.40 3.54
CA GLY A 97 13.35 8.94 3.96
C GLY A 97 14.39 10.05 3.92
N SER A 98 15.37 10.02 4.84
CA SER A 98 16.58 10.81 4.74
C SER A 98 17.78 9.89 4.68
N THR A 99 18.67 10.07 3.70
CA THR A 99 19.90 9.29 3.57
C THR A 99 20.98 9.81 4.52
N VAL A 100 22.02 9.01 4.75
CA VAL A 100 23.20 9.43 5.53
C VAL A 100 23.97 10.56 4.85
N PHE A 101 23.78 10.77 3.56
CA PHE A 101 24.38 11.84 2.76
C PHE A 101 23.52 13.12 2.75
N GLY A 102 22.36 13.13 3.44
CA GLY A 102 21.48 14.29 3.57
C GLY A 102 20.46 14.44 2.44
N GLU A 103 20.35 13.46 1.54
CA GLU A 103 19.31 13.44 0.51
C GLU A 103 17.94 13.10 1.14
N THR A 104 16.88 13.77 0.66
CA THR A 104 15.50 13.50 1.07
C THR A 104 14.78 12.74 -0.02
N LEU A 105 14.25 11.56 0.32
CA LEU A 105 13.50 10.68 -0.56
C LEU A 105 12.03 10.74 -0.18
N ILE A 106 11.16 11.06 -1.12
CA ILE A 106 9.72 11.22 -0.86
C ILE A 106 8.96 10.14 -1.64
N GLY A 107 8.19 9.35 -0.90
CA GLY A 107 7.38 8.25 -1.43
C GLY A 107 8.09 6.90 -1.33
N GLU A 108 7.28 5.88 -1.23
CA GLU A 108 7.68 4.48 -1.04
C GLU A 108 8.65 4.00 -2.12
N THR A 109 8.34 4.30 -3.38
CA THR A 109 9.15 3.85 -4.53
C THR A 109 10.59 4.39 -4.47
N LEU A 110 10.77 5.68 -4.14
CA LEU A 110 12.11 6.27 -4.04
C LEU A 110 12.85 5.73 -2.82
N VAL A 111 12.17 5.62 -1.69
CA VAL A 111 12.74 5.06 -0.46
C VAL A 111 13.13 3.60 -0.65
N GLY A 112 12.23 2.78 -1.23
CA GLY A 112 12.45 1.34 -1.43
C GLY A 112 13.52 1.01 -2.47
N ASN A 113 13.69 1.86 -3.50
CA ASN A 113 14.70 1.67 -4.56
C ASN A 113 16.04 2.34 -4.25
N SER A 114 16.15 3.09 -3.15
CA SER A 114 17.41 3.70 -2.77
C SER A 114 18.45 2.64 -2.44
N SER A 115 19.65 2.79 -3.02
CA SER A 115 20.83 2.00 -2.64
C SER A 115 21.53 2.58 -1.42
N ASP A 116 21.20 3.83 -1.06
CA ASP A 116 21.86 4.55 0.01
C ASP A 116 21.34 4.12 1.38
N ARG A 117 22.22 4.19 2.36
CA ARG A 117 21.84 3.95 3.74
C ARG A 117 20.92 5.06 4.23
N LEU A 118 19.77 4.67 4.78
CA LEU A 118 18.84 5.62 5.36
C LEU A 118 19.27 6.00 6.79
N ARG A 119 19.18 7.29 7.07
CA ARG A 119 19.39 7.87 8.41
C ARG A 119 18.09 7.86 9.22
N SER A 120 16.98 8.18 8.55
CA SER A 120 15.66 8.23 9.19
C SER A 120 14.56 7.93 8.20
N LEU A 121 13.43 7.45 8.73
CA LEU A 121 12.16 7.32 8.03
C LEU A 121 11.08 8.02 8.84
N THR A 122 10.20 8.73 8.15
CA THR A 122 9.09 9.45 8.79
C THR A 122 7.83 9.27 7.93
N LEU A 123 6.70 9.04 8.58
CA LEU A 123 5.39 9.09 7.94
C LEU A 123 4.80 10.49 8.12
N ILE A 124 4.52 11.16 7.02
CA ILE A 124 3.93 12.49 7.01
C ILE A 124 2.47 12.36 6.55
N PRO A 125 1.47 12.74 7.37
CA PRO A 125 0.08 12.76 6.95
C PRO A 125 -0.14 13.77 5.84
N ALA A 126 -1.04 13.45 4.91
CA ALA A 126 -1.41 14.34 3.80
C ALA A 126 -2.00 15.67 4.31
N ASN A 127 -2.62 15.64 5.51
CA ASN A 127 -3.06 16.82 6.23
C ASN A 127 -2.48 16.84 7.66
N PRO A 128 -1.26 17.36 7.86
CA PRO A 128 -0.61 17.38 9.17
C PRO A 128 -1.39 18.14 10.24
N ALA A 129 -2.14 19.17 9.85
CA ALA A 129 -2.92 19.99 10.77
C ALA A 129 -4.12 19.22 11.37
N ALA A 130 -4.65 18.25 10.65
CA ALA A 130 -5.78 17.43 11.11
C ALA A 130 -5.34 16.24 11.99
N HIS A 131 -4.08 15.80 11.85
CA HIS A 131 -3.59 14.59 12.52
C HIS A 131 -2.14 14.76 13.01
N PRO A 132 -1.87 15.66 13.96
CA PRO A 132 -0.51 15.88 14.46
C PRO A 132 0.10 14.65 15.14
N GLU A 133 -0.74 13.75 15.68
CA GLU A 133 -0.33 12.49 16.29
C GLU A 133 0.06 11.39 15.28
N ALA A 134 -0.32 11.54 13.99
CA ALA A 134 -0.02 10.57 12.95
C ALA A 134 1.40 10.70 12.36
N VAL A 135 2.15 11.72 12.80
CA VAL A 135 3.57 11.84 12.46
C VAL A 135 4.36 10.92 13.39
N ARG A 136 4.63 9.71 12.92
CA ARG A 136 5.52 8.80 13.63
C ARG A 136 6.89 8.83 12.98
N ALA A 137 7.89 9.28 13.72
CA ALA A 137 9.28 9.00 13.39
C ALA A 137 9.53 7.51 13.64
N ILE A 138 9.84 6.76 12.59
CA ILE A 138 10.36 5.40 12.75
C ILE A 138 11.83 5.57 13.11
N GLU A 139 12.14 5.45 14.41
CA GLU A 139 13.51 5.52 14.87
C GLU A 139 14.35 4.39 14.28
N LYS A 140 15.43 4.78 13.63
CA LYS A 140 16.55 3.97 13.18
C LYS A 140 16.21 2.63 12.54
N ILE A 141 16.01 2.65 11.23
CA ILE A 141 16.30 1.47 10.43
C ILE A 141 17.81 1.46 10.18
N GLU A 142 18.50 0.49 10.75
CA GLU A 142 19.96 0.40 10.68
C GLU A 142 20.48 -0.01 9.28
N ASP A 143 19.62 -0.63 8.45
CA ASP A 143 19.98 -1.04 7.08
C ASP A 143 18.77 -0.90 6.12
N ALA A 144 19.01 -0.30 4.96
CA ALA A 144 18.03 -0.20 3.86
C ALA A 144 17.52 -1.58 3.35
N ARG A 145 18.29 -2.66 3.63
CA ARG A 145 17.87 -4.04 3.32
C ARG A 145 16.75 -4.54 4.22
N ASP A 146 16.73 -4.12 5.47
CA ASP A 146 15.67 -4.48 6.41
C ASP A 146 14.36 -3.77 6.05
N LEU A 147 14.44 -2.53 5.58
CA LEU A 147 13.30 -1.81 5.05
C LEU A 147 12.71 -2.49 3.82
N ARG A 148 13.56 -2.96 2.87
CA ARG A 148 13.08 -3.66 1.67
C ARG A 148 12.38 -4.98 2.01
N ARG A 149 12.84 -5.70 3.05
CA ARG A 149 12.15 -6.89 3.56
C ARG A 149 10.78 -6.53 4.14
N TRP A 150 10.70 -5.42 4.84
CA TRP A 150 9.46 -4.98 5.47
C TRP A 150 8.45 -4.44 4.45
N LEU A 151 8.92 -3.71 3.41
CA LEU A 151 8.07 -3.21 2.31
C LEU A 151 7.68 -4.32 1.31
N ALA A 152 8.39 -5.46 1.30
CA ALA A 152 8.11 -6.60 0.43
C ALA A 152 7.29 -7.72 1.13
N ALA A 153 7.04 -7.60 2.42
CA ALA A 153 6.23 -8.53 3.21
C ALA A 153 4.77 -8.09 3.27
#